data_4a1569e5700784bc44a0bb236f6ebc41
#
_entry.id   4a1569e5700784bc44a0bb236f6ebc41
#
_cell.length_a   1.000
_cell.length_b   1.000
_cell.length_c   1.000
_cell.angle_alpha   90.00
_cell.angle_beta   90.00
_cell.angle_gamma   90.00
#
_symmetry.space_group_name_H-M   'P 1'
#
loop_
_entity.id
_entity.type
_entity.pdbx_description
1 polymer ?
#
loop_
_entity_poly.entity_id
_entity_poly.type
_entity_poly.pdbx_seq_one_letter_code
_entity_poly.pdbx_strand_id
1 'polypeptide(L)'
;MIEKTNLPLAAFVAENATVRGDVTVGKGSSIFFGAVVRTELVPITIGEDTNIQDNAVLHTTEGTPLVVGSGVTVGHSAILHSCTVGDNSLIGMGAIVLDGAVVGRNCIVGAGALVTGGTVIPDGSMAFGSPAR
;
A
#
# COMPACT_ATOMS: atom_id res chain seq x y z
N MET A 1 -12.44 5.32 15.77
CA MET A 1 -11.40 4.47 15.12
C MET A 1 -11.21 3.19 15.92
N ILE A 2 -11.22 2.06 15.25
CA ILE A 2 -11.02 0.76 15.89
C ILE A 2 -9.52 0.53 16.05
N GLU A 3 -9.09 0.27 17.28
CA GLU A 3 -7.68 -0.02 17.57
C GLU A 3 -7.45 -1.53 17.56
N LYS A 4 -7.14 -2.09 16.40
CA LYS A 4 -6.90 -3.52 16.23
C LYS A 4 -5.66 -3.74 15.36
N THR A 5 -4.54 -3.21 15.84
CA THR A 5 -3.27 -3.25 15.12
C THR A 5 -2.48 -4.49 15.50
N ASN A 6 -1.99 -5.21 14.51
CA ASN A 6 -1.23 -6.45 14.69
C ASN A 6 0.10 -6.37 13.93
N LEU A 7 1.19 -6.20 14.68
CA LEU A 7 2.55 -6.01 14.12
C LEU A 7 3.59 -6.98 14.71
N PRO A 8 3.23 -8.22 15.13
CA PRO A 8 4.13 -8.99 16.00
C PRO A 8 5.45 -9.41 15.37
N LEU A 9 5.51 -9.54 14.05
CA LEU A 9 6.68 -10.04 13.32
C LEU A 9 7.21 -9.02 12.30
N ALA A 10 6.77 -7.79 12.36
CA ALA A 10 7.29 -6.74 11.49
C ALA A 10 8.79 -6.57 11.73
N ALA A 11 9.57 -6.44 10.66
CA ALA A 11 11.00 -6.27 10.75
C ALA A 11 11.38 -4.91 11.30
N PHE A 12 10.60 -3.88 10.99
CA PHE A 12 10.86 -2.52 11.41
C PHE A 12 9.59 -1.67 11.33
N VAL A 13 9.33 -0.90 12.37
CA VAL A 13 8.32 0.16 12.35
C VAL A 13 8.98 1.40 12.91
N ALA A 14 9.15 2.44 12.08
CA ALA A 14 9.82 3.66 12.49
C ALA A 14 9.08 4.34 13.66
N GLU A 15 9.82 4.97 14.55
CA GLU A 15 9.24 5.61 15.74
C GLU A 15 8.23 6.71 15.40
N ASN A 16 8.40 7.39 14.26
CA ASN A 16 7.48 8.42 13.82
C ASN A 16 6.49 7.96 12.74
N ALA A 17 6.42 6.67 12.47
CA ALA A 17 5.35 6.13 11.64
C ALA A 17 4.05 6.10 12.44
N THR A 18 2.93 6.30 11.74
CA THR A 18 1.61 6.22 12.36
C THR A 18 0.91 4.97 11.83
N VAL A 19 0.57 4.06 12.72
CA VAL A 19 -0.18 2.84 12.38
C VAL A 19 -1.40 2.76 13.29
N ARG A 20 -2.59 2.93 12.73
CA ARG A 20 -3.82 3.03 13.51
C ARG A 20 -4.96 2.27 12.85
N GLY A 21 -5.77 1.62 13.69
CA GLY A 21 -6.97 0.90 13.28
C GLY A 21 -6.72 -0.58 13.04
N ASP A 22 -7.59 -1.21 12.27
CA ASP A 22 -7.51 -2.63 11.95
C ASP A 22 -6.43 -2.86 10.88
N VAL A 23 -5.18 -2.90 11.30
CA VAL A 23 -4.02 -3.05 10.43
C VAL A 23 -3.27 -4.33 10.80
N THR A 24 -3.04 -5.19 9.82
CA THR A 24 -2.22 -6.39 9.98
C THR A 24 -1.01 -6.30 9.05
N VAL A 25 0.18 -6.50 9.63
CA VAL A 25 1.45 -6.44 8.89
C VAL A 25 2.15 -7.79 9.01
N GLY A 26 2.49 -8.38 7.87
CA GLY A 26 3.12 -9.69 7.81
C GLY A 26 4.58 -9.67 8.25
N LYS A 27 5.11 -10.86 8.46
CA LYS A 27 6.49 -11.10 8.88
C LYS A 27 7.48 -10.44 7.93
N GLY A 28 8.50 -9.80 8.47
CA GLY A 28 9.59 -9.23 7.69
C GLY A 28 9.26 -7.92 6.98
N SER A 29 8.04 -7.44 7.11
CA SER A 29 7.64 -6.17 6.50
C SER A 29 8.11 -4.99 7.32
N SER A 30 8.28 -3.84 6.66
CA SER A 30 8.81 -2.63 7.28
C SER A 30 7.95 -1.42 6.96
N ILE A 31 7.78 -0.54 7.94
CA ILE A 31 7.09 0.74 7.79
C ILE A 31 8.06 1.82 8.21
N PHE A 32 8.43 2.68 7.25
CA PHE A 32 9.51 3.64 7.45
C PHE A 32 9.04 5.00 7.96
N PHE A 33 9.96 5.95 8.00
CA PHE A 33 9.79 7.22 8.71
C PHE A 33 8.70 8.09 8.09
N GLY A 34 7.81 8.59 8.93
CA GLY A 34 6.73 9.47 8.51
C GLY A 34 5.61 8.79 7.72
N ALA A 35 5.69 7.49 7.50
CA ALA A 35 4.61 6.77 6.82
C ALA A 35 3.36 6.74 7.69
N VAL A 36 2.20 6.79 7.04
CA VAL A 36 0.90 6.73 7.72
C VAL A 36 0.10 5.57 7.16
N VAL A 37 -0.24 4.63 8.03
CA VAL A 37 -1.08 3.47 7.69
C VAL A 37 -2.25 3.51 8.67
N ARG A 38 -3.39 4.02 8.22
CA ARG A 38 -4.53 4.15 9.13
C ARG A 38 -5.85 3.82 8.43
N THR A 39 -6.74 3.25 9.21
CA THR A 39 -8.09 2.93 8.76
C THR A 39 -9.06 3.13 9.91
N GLU A 40 -10.26 3.57 9.59
CA GLU A 40 -11.31 3.81 10.57
C GLU A 40 -12.24 2.62 10.76
N LEU A 41 -12.71 2.02 9.65
CA LEU A 41 -13.76 0.99 9.72
C LEU A 41 -13.44 -0.33 9.00
N VAL A 42 -12.55 -0.33 8.02
CA VAL A 42 -12.26 -1.52 7.21
C VAL A 42 -10.80 -1.93 7.34
N PRO A 43 -10.45 -3.21 7.13
CA PRO A 43 -9.09 -3.65 7.35
C PRO A 43 -8.10 -3.15 6.31
N ILE A 44 -6.86 -2.93 6.77
CA ILE A 44 -5.67 -2.84 5.93
C ILE A 44 -4.83 -4.08 6.20
N THR A 45 -4.49 -4.81 5.15
CA THR A 45 -3.64 -6.00 5.25
C THR A 45 -2.38 -5.78 4.41
N ILE A 46 -1.24 -5.94 5.04
CA ILE A 46 0.08 -5.89 4.40
C ILE A 46 0.70 -7.27 4.55
N GLY A 47 1.14 -7.86 3.44
CA GLY A 47 1.73 -9.19 3.44
C GLY A 47 3.13 -9.24 4.05
N GLU A 48 3.86 -10.30 3.72
CA GLU A 48 5.21 -10.51 4.23
C GLU A 48 6.26 -9.83 3.36
N ASP A 49 7.40 -9.46 3.94
CA ASP A 49 8.56 -8.91 3.23
C ASP A 49 8.22 -7.72 2.32
N THR A 50 7.24 -6.93 2.72
CA THR A 50 6.77 -5.72 2.04
C THR A 50 7.32 -4.51 2.76
N ASN A 51 7.75 -3.49 2.00
CA ASN A 51 8.23 -2.26 2.62
C ASN A 51 7.35 -1.07 2.22
N ILE A 52 6.93 -0.33 3.22
CA ILE A 52 6.19 0.92 3.09
C ILE A 52 7.18 2.03 3.40
N GLN A 53 7.60 2.75 2.38
CA GLN A 53 8.71 3.68 2.51
C GLN A 53 8.29 5.03 3.07
N ASP A 54 9.29 5.89 3.29
CA ASP A 54 9.14 7.16 3.97
C ASP A 54 8.02 8.01 3.40
N ASN A 55 7.18 8.55 4.28
CA ASN A 55 6.07 9.45 3.95
C ASN A 55 4.99 8.86 3.04
N ALA A 56 4.96 7.55 2.83
CA ALA A 56 3.86 6.90 2.13
C ALA A 56 2.59 6.97 2.99
N VAL A 57 1.44 7.03 2.34
CA VAL A 57 0.14 7.09 3.02
C VAL A 57 -0.74 5.95 2.51
N LEU A 58 -1.16 5.09 3.43
CA LEU A 58 -2.11 4.03 3.20
C LEU A 58 -3.37 4.32 3.99
N HIS A 59 -4.49 4.49 3.29
CA HIS A 59 -5.76 4.84 3.90
C HIS A 59 -6.91 4.13 3.20
N THR A 60 -8.08 4.16 3.78
CA THR A 60 -9.25 3.48 3.25
C THR A 60 -10.44 4.42 3.17
N THR A 61 -11.34 4.09 2.26
CA THR A 61 -12.71 4.60 2.28
C THR A 61 -13.61 3.55 2.94
N GLU A 62 -14.74 3.97 3.47
CA GLU A 62 -15.71 3.07 4.08
C GLU A 62 -16.16 2.00 3.07
N GLY A 63 -16.18 0.75 3.51
CA GLY A 63 -16.69 -0.37 2.72
C GLY A 63 -15.68 -1.04 1.80
N THR A 64 -14.49 -0.45 1.57
CA THR A 64 -13.49 -1.03 0.67
C THR A 64 -12.14 -1.19 1.38
N PRO A 65 -11.71 -2.44 1.67
CA PRO A 65 -10.43 -2.66 2.33
C PRO A 65 -9.24 -2.34 1.43
N LEU A 66 -8.08 -2.19 2.05
CA LEU A 66 -6.80 -2.03 1.36
C LEU A 66 -5.99 -3.30 1.56
N VAL A 67 -5.54 -3.90 0.47
CA VAL A 67 -4.76 -5.13 0.50
C VAL A 67 -3.44 -4.92 -0.25
N VAL A 68 -2.35 -5.09 0.46
CA VAL A 68 -1.00 -5.07 -0.13
C VAL A 68 -0.41 -6.47 0.05
N GLY A 69 0.03 -7.07 -1.04
CA GLY A 69 0.59 -8.41 -1.04
C GLY A 69 1.96 -8.51 -0.38
N SER A 70 2.61 -9.62 -0.63
CA SER A 70 3.96 -9.91 -0.11
C SER A 70 5.02 -9.50 -1.12
N GLY A 71 6.19 -9.12 -0.63
CA GLY A 71 7.31 -8.73 -1.49
C GLY A 71 7.07 -7.43 -2.25
N VAL A 72 6.15 -6.59 -1.80
CA VAL A 72 5.79 -5.34 -2.46
C VAL A 72 6.68 -4.20 -1.97
N THR A 73 7.08 -3.33 -2.88
CA THR A 73 7.74 -2.07 -2.54
C THR A 73 6.77 -0.92 -2.77
N VAL A 74 6.47 -0.19 -1.71
CA VAL A 74 5.68 1.04 -1.81
C VAL A 74 6.63 2.21 -1.63
N GLY A 75 6.88 2.94 -2.70
CA GLY A 75 7.90 3.99 -2.77
C GLY A 75 7.58 5.19 -1.90
N HIS A 76 8.63 6.03 -1.72
CA HIS A 76 8.51 7.24 -0.91
C HIS A 76 7.34 8.12 -1.37
N SER A 77 6.56 8.63 -0.43
CA SER A 77 5.44 9.53 -0.69
C SER A 77 4.34 8.97 -1.60
N ALA A 78 4.32 7.68 -1.84
CA ALA A 78 3.23 7.06 -2.58
C ALA A 78 1.95 7.06 -1.74
N ILE A 79 0.80 7.06 -2.42
CA ILE A 79 -0.50 7.00 -1.76
C ILE A 79 -1.26 5.77 -2.28
N LEU A 80 -1.64 4.89 -1.37
CA LEU A 80 -2.53 3.77 -1.66
C LEU A 80 -3.84 3.99 -0.91
N HIS A 81 -4.94 4.02 -1.63
CA HIS A 81 -6.24 4.29 -1.03
C HIS A 81 -7.26 3.25 -1.47
N SER A 82 -7.67 2.38 -0.54
CA SER A 82 -8.66 1.31 -0.78
C SER A 82 -8.46 0.53 -2.08
N CYS A 83 -7.22 0.14 -2.35
CA CYS A 83 -6.86 -0.60 -3.56
C CYS A 83 -6.27 -1.96 -3.21
N THR A 84 -5.97 -2.75 -4.22
CA THR A 84 -5.30 -4.04 -4.07
C THR A 84 -4.00 -4.02 -4.86
N VAL A 85 -2.91 -4.39 -4.22
CA VAL A 85 -1.59 -4.50 -4.87
C VAL A 85 -1.11 -5.94 -4.73
N GLY A 86 -0.89 -6.59 -5.87
CA GLY A 86 -0.45 -7.98 -5.92
C GLY A 86 1.02 -8.17 -5.54
N ASP A 87 1.38 -9.42 -5.29
CA ASP A 87 2.71 -9.78 -4.80
C ASP A 87 3.81 -9.33 -5.74
N ASN A 88 4.95 -8.96 -5.16
CA ASN A 88 6.18 -8.61 -5.86
C ASN A 88 6.06 -7.42 -6.82
N SER A 89 5.06 -6.57 -6.61
CA SER A 89 4.88 -5.36 -7.40
C SER A 89 5.63 -4.19 -6.78
N LEU A 90 5.97 -3.21 -7.61
CA LEU A 90 6.62 -1.99 -7.18
C LEU A 90 5.71 -0.80 -7.48
N ILE A 91 5.40 -0.03 -6.45
CA ILE A 91 4.69 1.24 -6.58
C ILE A 91 5.73 2.33 -6.47
N GLY A 92 5.96 3.04 -7.56
CA GLY A 92 6.99 4.07 -7.64
C GLY A 92 6.73 5.24 -6.71
N MET A 93 7.80 5.98 -6.38
CA MET A 93 7.69 7.12 -5.48
C MET A 93 6.68 8.16 -6.01
N GLY A 94 5.87 8.69 -5.11
CA GLY A 94 4.87 9.70 -5.44
C GLY A 94 3.69 9.20 -6.29
N ALA A 95 3.61 7.90 -6.59
CA ALA A 95 2.47 7.35 -7.31
C ALA A 95 1.22 7.35 -6.43
N ILE A 96 0.06 7.45 -7.07
CA ILE A 96 -1.24 7.43 -6.39
C ILE A 96 -2.08 6.31 -6.99
N VAL A 97 -2.58 5.41 -6.13
CA VAL A 97 -3.46 4.31 -6.55
C VAL A 97 -4.77 4.46 -5.79
N LEU A 98 -5.86 4.61 -6.52
CA LEU A 98 -7.15 5.00 -5.94
C LEU A 98 -8.10 3.83 -5.74
N ASP A 99 -9.24 4.14 -5.14
CA ASP A 99 -10.23 3.19 -4.62
C ASP A 99 -10.68 2.16 -5.65
N GLY A 100 -10.63 0.89 -5.26
CA GLY A 100 -11.08 -0.22 -6.11
C GLY A 100 -10.13 -0.58 -7.24
N ALA A 101 -9.01 0.14 -7.40
CA ALA A 101 -8.01 -0.25 -8.39
C ALA A 101 -7.32 -1.55 -7.97
N VAL A 102 -6.92 -2.33 -8.96
CA VAL A 102 -6.18 -3.57 -8.75
C VAL A 102 -4.89 -3.52 -9.56
N VAL A 103 -3.78 -3.53 -8.86
CA VAL A 103 -2.46 -3.72 -9.44
C VAL A 103 -2.11 -5.19 -9.30
N GLY A 104 -1.88 -5.88 -10.40
CA GLY A 104 -1.58 -7.30 -10.41
C GLY A 104 -0.24 -7.64 -9.77
N ARG A 105 0.17 -8.90 -9.90
CA ARG A 105 1.47 -9.38 -9.42
C ARG A 105 2.57 -8.97 -10.38
N ASN A 106 3.77 -8.78 -9.86
CA ASN A 106 4.96 -8.52 -10.66
C ASN A 106 4.78 -7.32 -11.60
N CYS A 107 4.07 -6.30 -11.10
CA CYS A 107 3.82 -5.06 -11.84
C CYS A 107 4.77 -3.97 -11.39
N ILE A 108 4.97 -2.98 -12.27
CA ILE A 108 5.64 -1.73 -11.92
C ILE A 108 4.67 -0.59 -12.22
N VAL A 109 4.35 0.18 -11.19
CA VAL A 109 3.65 1.46 -11.36
C VAL A 109 4.72 2.54 -11.26
N GLY A 110 4.88 3.33 -12.31
CA GLY A 110 5.94 4.31 -12.40
C GLY A 110 5.83 5.44 -11.39
N ALA A 111 6.95 6.09 -11.09
CA ALA A 111 6.98 7.23 -10.19
C ALA A 111 6.00 8.32 -10.66
N GLY A 112 5.25 8.89 -9.72
CA GLY A 112 4.29 9.96 -10.00
C GLY A 112 3.07 9.55 -10.82
N ALA A 113 2.90 8.26 -11.10
CA ALA A 113 1.75 7.78 -11.87
C ALA A 113 0.45 7.92 -11.07
N LEU A 114 -0.65 8.13 -11.78
CA LEU A 114 -1.99 8.13 -11.19
C LEU A 114 -2.80 6.96 -11.73
N VAL A 115 -3.02 5.96 -10.87
CA VAL A 115 -3.91 4.84 -11.17
C VAL A 115 -5.29 5.19 -10.65
N THR A 116 -6.19 5.47 -11.57
CA THR A 116 -7.55 5.93 -11.22
C THR A 116 -8.38 4.81 -10.65
N GLY A 117 -9.46 5.17 -9.93
CA GLY A 117 -10.33 4.21 -9.28
C GLY A 117 -10.88 3.16 -10.23
N GLY A 118 -10.92 1.91 -9.77
CA GLY A 118 -11.44 0.80 -10.55
C GLY A 118 -10.56 0.30 -11.69
N THR A 119 -9.39 0.91 -11.90
CA THR A 119 -8.45 0.46 -12.95
C THR A 119 -7.85 -0.89 -12.59
N VAL A 120 -7.78 -1.79 -13.56
CA VAL A 120 -7.11 -3.09 -13.39
C VAL A 120 -5.82 -3.10 -14.22
N ILE A 121 -4.69 -3.27 -13.54
CA ILE A 121 -3.39 -3.44 -14.18
C ILE A 121 -3.07 -4.93 -14.14
N PRO A 122 -3.00 -5.62 -15.30
CA PRO A 122 -2.79 -7.07 -15.34
C PRO A 122 -1.41 -7.46 -14.80
N ASP A 123 -1.27 -8.71 -14.37
CA ASP A 123 -0.01 -9.25 -13.91
C ASP A 123 1.11 -9.01 -14.91
N GLY A 124 2.31 -8.73 -14.40
CA GLY A 124 3.50 -8.56 -15.22
C GLY A 124 3.55 -7.29 -16.06
N SER A 125 2.72 -6.31 -15.74
CA SER A 125 2.59 -5.08 -16.53
C SER A 125 3.38 -3.92 -15.93
N MET A 126 3.70 -2.96 -16.79
CA MET A 126 4.25 -1.67 -16.38
C MET A 126 3.21 -0.60 -16.73
N ALA A 127 2.90 0.29 -15.79
CA ALA A 127 1.93 1.36 -16.00
C ALA A 127 2.54 2.71 -15.62
N PHE A 128 2.42 3.68 -16.50
CA PHE A 128 3.03 5.00 -16.34
C PHE A 128 2.04 6.10 -16.69
N GLY A 129 2.21 7.24 -16.08
CA GLY A 129 1.52 8.47 -16.48
C GLY A 129 0.29 8.79 -15.63
N SER A 130 -0.41 9.81 -16.07
CA SER A 130 -1.62 10.32 -15.42
C SER A 130 -2.67 10.64 -16.49
N PRO A 131 -3.67 9.75 -16.70
CA PRO A 131 -3.86 8.46 -16.03
C PRO A 131 -2.83 7.42 -16.48
N ALA A 132 -2.48 6.51 -15.57
CA ALA A 132 -1.51 5.46 -15.85
C ALA A 132 -2.06 4.44 -16.85
N ARG A 133 -1.17 3.99 -17.70
CA ARG A 133 -1.48 3.00 -18.72
C ARG A 133 -0.34 2.00 -18.88
#